data_7a276fa5c660f8e2f038660b1c3bbbed
#
_entry.id   7a276fa5c660f8e2f038660b1c3bbbed
#
_cell.length_a   1.000
_cell.length_b   1.000
_cell.length_c   1.000
_cell.angle_alpha   90.00
_cell.angle_beta   90.00
_cell.angle_gamma   90.00
#
_symmetry.space_group_name_H-M   'P 1'
#
loop_
_entity.id
_entity.type
_entity.pdbx_description
1 polymer ?
#
loop_
_entity_poly.entity_id
_entity_poly.type
_entity_poly.pdbx_seq_one_letter_code
_entity_poly.pdbx_strand_id
1 'polypeptide(L)'
;VNLLADDELERSAVVANCRMNRERELVGSNGYEKEVGFNPLEFLRQRTASGRGTAWLDLCCSSGKALIQTAEVILAEGLQVAIVGVDLLGMFHRYDHDPMNLRLIEASLRTWRPDRSFDLIACVHGLHYVGDKLGLIARAASWLTGDGLFVASLDLHNVKIADGKPLGRRIAADLRRGGLEYDRRRRLVSCRGGRAVDLPYRYLGADDRAGPNYTGQPAVDSYYAMTGK
;
A
#
# COMPACT_ATOMS: atom_id res chain seq x y z
N VAL A 1 -10.01 3.31 -24.89
CA VAL A 1 -9.54 2.30 -23.94
C VAL A 1 -10.77 1.61 -23.38
N ASN A 2 -10.78 0.28 -23.39
CA ASN A 2 -11.83 -0.49 -22.71
C ASN A 2 -11.39 -0.64 -21.24
N LEU A 3 -12.06 0.08 -20.34
CA LEU A 3 -11.73 0.05 -18.93
C LEU A 3 -12.44 -1.14 -18.27
N LEU A 4 -11.69 -1.92 -17.50
CA LEU A 4 -12.21 -3.00 -16.68
C LEU A 4 -12.87 -2.43 -15.42
N ALA A 5 -13.98 -3.04 -15.02
CA ALA A 5 -14.51 -2.87 -13.68
C ALA A 5 -13.58 -3.56 -12.66
N ASP A 6 -13.63 -3.13 -11.39
CA ASP A 6 -12.72 -3.66 -10.37
C ASP A 6 -12.79 -5.18 -10.20
N ASP A 7 -13.99 -5.79 -10.30
CA ASP A 7 -14.16 -7.24 -10.19
C ASP A 7 -13.51 -8.02 -11.35
N GLU A 8 -13.50 -7.44 -12.54
CA GLU A 8 -12.82 -8.01 -13.71
C GLU A 8 -11.32 -7.81 -13.59
N LEU A 9 -10.89 -6.63 -13.11
CA LEU A 9 -9.49 -6.31 -12.89
C LEU A 9 -8.85 -7.26 -11.88
N GLU A 10 -9.48 -7.51 -10.73
CA GLU A 10 -8.96 -8.39 -9.69
C GLU A 10 -8.78 -9.84 -10.18
N ARG A 11 -9.53 -10.26 -11.22
CA ARG A 11 -9.40 -11.55 -11.88
C ARG A 11 -8.45 -11.55 -13.07
N SER A 12 -7.94 -10.40 -13.46
CA SER A 12 -7.06 -10.28 -14.63
C SER A 12 -5.70 -10.97 -14.39
N ALA A 13 -5.08 -11.41 -15.49
CA ALA A 13 -3.79 -12.08 -15.41
C ALA A 13 -2.69 -11.20 -14.81
N VAL A 14 -2.75 -9.88 -14.97
CA VAL A 14 -1.79 -8.94 -14.42
C VAL A 14 -1.86 -8.91 -12.89
N VAL A 15 -3.07 -8.90 -12.33
CA VAL A 15 -3.28 -8.91 -10.89
C VAL A 15 -3.05 -10.31 -10.32
N ALA A 16 -3.61 -11.35 -10.96
CA ALA A 16 -3.49 -12.74 -10.50
C ALA A 16 -2.05 -13.29 -10.58
N ASN A 17 -1.26 -12.88 -11.59
CA ASN A 17 0.11 -13.34 -11.80
C ASN A 17 1.18 -12.40 -11.22
N CYS A 18 0.82 -11.43 -10.38
CA CYS A 18 1.80 -10.55 -9.72
C CYS A 18 2.76 -11.28 -8.76
N ARG A 19 3.04 -12.54 -9.06
CA ARG A 19 3.78 -13.52 -8.25
C ARG A 19 5.27 -13.19 -8.06
N MET A 20 5.87 -12.43 -8.97
CA MET A 20 7.33 -12.26 -9.01
C MET A 20 7.92 -11.32 -7.95
N ASN A 21 7.10 -10.51 -7.26
CA ASN A 21 7.57 -9.62 -6.20
C ASN A 21 7.24 -10.13 -4.78
N ARG A 22 6.87 -11.39 -4.63
CA ARG A 22 6.21 -11.90 -3.42
C ARG A 22 7.15 -12.23 -2.26
N GLU A 23 8.44 -12.31 -2.50
CA GLU A 23 9.43 -12.71 -1.51
C GLU A 23 10.16 -11.50 -0.90
N ARG A 24 9.40 -10.43 -0.55
CA ARG A 24 10.01 -9.28 0.11
C ARG A 24 10.31 -9.58 1.55
N GLU A 25 11.52 -9.23 1.95
CA GLU A 25 12.02 -9.36 3.30
C GLU A 25 11.92 -8.04 4.06
N LEU A 26 12.10 -8.09 5.37
CA LEU A 26 12.13 -6.88 6.19
C LEU A 26 13.34 -6.00 5.82
N VAL A 27 14.50 -6.63 5.66
CA VAL A 27 15.79 -5.99 5.36
C VAL A 27 16.46 -6.62 4.14
N GLY A 28 17.53 -6.01 3.65
CA GLY A 28 18.32 -6.54 2.53
C GLY A 28 18.02 -5.89 1.19
N SER A 29 18.55 -6.46 0.11
CA SER A 29 18.48 -5.89 -1.25
C SER A 29 17.06 -5.82 -1.80
N ASN A 30 16.18 -6.70 -1.36
CA ASN A 30 14.75 -6.77 -1.69
C ASN A 30 13.87 -6.46 -0.47
N GLY A 31 14.34 -5.63 0.46
CA GLY A 31 13.71 -5.38 1.75
C GLY A 31 12.87 -4.11 1.78
N TYR A 32 11.93 -4.10 2.71
CA TYR A 32 11.09 -2.93 2.99
C TYR A 32 11.93 -1.70 3.33
N GLU A 33 12.98 -1.85 4.14
CA GLU A 33 13.87 -0.75 4.51
C GLU A 33 14.39 0.03 3.30
N LYS A 34 14.83 -0.68 2.26
CA LYS A 34 15.30 -0.05 1.01
C LYS A 34 14.17 0.66 0.28
N GLU A 35 13.01 0.02 0.18
CA GLU A 35 11.87 0.53 -0.59
C GLU A 35 11.23 1.77 0.07
N VAL A 36 10.94 1.70 1.38
CA VAL A 36 10.28 2.81 2.08
C VAL A 36 11.26 3.83 2.67
N GLY A 37 12.55 3.47 2.82
CA GLY A 37 13.62 4.38 3.25
C GLY A 37 13.81 4.51 4.74
N PHE A 38 13.22 3.64 5.50
CA PHE A 38 13.43 3.44 6.92
C PHE A 38 13.16 1.98 7.28
N ASN A 39 13.72 1.51 8.38
CA ASN A 39 13.47 0.18 8.88
C ASN A 39 12.11 0.13 9.61
N PRO A 40 11.10 -0.63 9.11
CA PRO A 40 9.80 -0.72 9.76
C PRO A 40 9.88 -1.25 11.20
N LEU A 41 10.72 -2.23 11.47
CA LEU A 41 10.89 -2.78 12.82
C LEU A 41 11.43 -1.71 13.79
N GLU A 42 12.42 -0.94 13.37
CA GLU A 42 12.96 0.15 14.19
C GLU A 42 11.92 1.24 14.46
N PHE A 43 11.12 1.57 13.44
CA PHE A 43 9.98 2.48 13.61
C PHE A 43 9.00 1.97 14.68
N LEU A 44 8.66 0.67 14.66
CA LEU A 44 7.76 0.06 15.63
C LEU A 44 8.36 0.04 17.04
N ARG A 45 9.66 -0.26 17.19
CA ARG A 45 10.39 -0.21 18.47
C ARG A 45 10.31 1.18 19.10
N GLN A 46 10.58 2.22 18.32
CA GLN A 46 10.51 3.61 18.79
C GLN A 46 9.11 4.01 19.25
N ARG A 47 8.09 3.49 18.55
CA ARG A 47 6.69 3.74 18.90
C ARG A 47 6.27 3.04 20.20
N THR A 48 6.65 1.79 20.37
CA THR A 48 6.32 1.02 21.58
C THR A 48 7.05 1.53 22.82
N ALA A 49 8.20 2.17 22.68
CA ALA A 49 8.93 2.77 23.80
C ALA A 49 8.12 3.82 24.58
N SER A 50 7.05 4.38 24.00
CA SER A 50 6.12 5.29 24.69
C SER A 50 5.08 4.58 25.58
N GLY A 51 5.12 3.24 25.68
CA GLY A 51 4.18 2.44 26.46
C GLY A 51 2.80 2.27 25.83
N ARG A 52 2.59 2.76 24.60
CA ARG A 52 1.33 2.56 23.84
C ARG A 52 1.42 1.28 23.02
N GLY A 53 0.30 0.58 22.92
CA GLY A 53 0.14 -0.47 21.92
C GLY A 53 0.31 0.13 20.52
N THR A 54 1.14 -0.50 19.70
CA THR A 54 1.48 -0.06 18.32
C THR A 54 0.87 -1.01 17.32
N ALA A 55 0.48 -0.52 16.15
CA ALA A 55 -0.09 -1.35 15.10
C ALA A 55 0.51 -1.02 13.73
N TRP A 56 0.85 -2.07 12.95
CA TRP A 56 1.29 -1.99 11.56
C TRP A 56 0.29 -2.69 10.64
N LEU A 57 -0.16 -1.99 9.60
CA LEU A 57 -0.94 -2.54 8.48
C LEU A 57 -0.09 -2.54 7.22
N ASP A 58 -0.04 -3.66 6.53
CA ASP A 58 0.57 -3.78 5.22
C ASP A 58 -0.46 -4.16 4.17
N LEU A 59 -0.60 -3.30 3.17
CA LEU A 59 -1.55 -3.44 2.07
C LEU A 59 -0.87 -4.06 0.87
N CYS A 60 -1.47 -5.10 0.29
CA CYS A 60 -0.86 -5.96 -0.72
C CYS A 60 0.44 -6.59 -0.20
N CYS A 61 0.37 -7.21 0.97
CA CYS A 61 1.52 -7.75 1.70
C CYS A 61 2.12 -9.00 1.06
N SER A 62 1.55 -9.49 -0.04
CA SER A 62 2.03 -10.64 -0.80
C SER A 62 2.11 -11.91 0.07
N SER A 63 3.26 -12.59 0.11
CA SER A 63 3.45 -13.80 0.94
C SER A 63 3.48 -13.51 2.45
N GLY A 64 3.52 -12.24 2.86
CA GLY A 64 3.62 -11.84 4.27
C GLY A 64 4.99 -12.06 4.91
N LYS A 65 6.02 -12.48 4.15
CA LYS A 65 7.34 -12.85 4.69
C LYS A 65 7.95 -11.78 5.59
N ALA A 66 7.95 -10.50 5.17
CA ALA A 66 8.48 -9.40 5.98
C ALA A 66 7.71 -9.21 7.28
N LEU A 67 6.38 -9.42 7.25
CA LEU A 67 5.52 -9.33 8.43
C LEU A 67 5.78 -10.45 9.41
N ILE A 68 5.96 -11.68 8.90
CA ILE A 68 6.31 -12.86 9.70
C ILE A 68 7.65 -12.63 10.39
N GLN A 69 8.69 -12.23 9.65
CA GLN A 69 10.01 -11.91 10.20
C GLN A 69 9.91 -10.83 11.30
N THR A 70 9.10 -9.81 11.08
CA THR A 70 8.90 -8.74 12.08
C THR A 70 8.17 -9.27 13.31
N ALA A 71 7.12 -10.07 13.13
CA ALA A 71 6.33 -10.63 14.23
C ALA A 71 7.18 -11.53 15.14
N GLU A 72 8.08 -12.35 14.56
CA GLU A 72 9.02 -13.19 15.30
C GLU A 72 9.97 -12.37 16.17
N VAL A 73 10.57 -11.30 15.61
CA VAL A 73 11.47 -10.43 16.37
C VAL A 73 10.73 -9.70 17.48
N ILE A 74 9.55 -9.14 17.19
CA ILE A 74 8.71 -8.44 18.16
C ILE A 74 8.31 -9.33 19.32
N LEU A 75 7.94 -10.60 19.03
CA LEU A 75 7.60 -11.59 20.03
C LEU A 75 8.80 -11.91 20.92
N ALA A 76 9.98 -12.13 20.33
CA ALA A 76 11.22 -12.41 21.07
C ALA A 76 11.63 -11.24 21.97
N GLU A 77 11.34 -10.02 21.58
CA GLU A 77 11.63 -8.79 22.36
C GLU A 77 10.52 -8.42 23.37
N GLY A 78 9.41 -9.16 23.40
CA GLY A 78 8.28 -8.90 24.29
C GLY A 78 7.54 -7.59 23.99
N LEU A 79 7.62 -7.08 22.76
CA LEU A 79 7.00 -5.82 22.37
C LEU A 79 5.50 -6.01 22.05
N GLN A 80 4.69 -5.02 22.42
CA GLN A 80 3.25 -5.02 22.17
C GLN A 80 2.92 -4.35 20.82
N VAL A 81 3.03 -5.10 19.74
CA VAL A 81 2.73 -4.64 18.37
C VAL A 81 1.75 -5.59 17.70
N ALA A 82 0.65 -5.05 17.20
CA ALA A 82 -0.27 -5.79 16.34
C ALA A 82 0.14 -5.60 14.87
N ILE A 83 0.29 -6.69 14.13
CA ILE A 83 0.64 -6.68 12.71
C ILE A 83 -0.52 -7.25 11.90
N VAL A 84 -0.94 -6.53 10.88
CA VAL A 84 -1.99 -6.97 9.94
C VAL A 84 -1.46 -6.86 8.52
N GLY A 85 -1.51 -7.95 7.78
CA GLY A 85 -1.23 -7.98 6.35
C GLY A 85 -2.51 -8.31 5.58
N VAL A 86 -2.78 -7.57 4.50
CA VAL A 86 -3.92 -7.84 3.62
C VAL A 86 -3.42 -8.04 2.20
N ASP A 87 -3.81 -9.14 1.59
CA ASP A 87 -3.52 -9.42 0.18
C ASP A 87 -4.73 -10.08 -0.50
N LEU A 88 -4.88 -9.84 -1.80
CA LEU A 88 -6.01 -10.35 -2.58
C LEU A 88 -5.97 -11.87 -2.74
N LEU A 89 -4.78 -12.46 -2.85
CA LEU A 89 -4.63 -13.85 -3.27
C LEU A 89 -4.36 -14.83 -2.12
N GLY A 90 -4.18 -14.36 -0.89
CA GLY A 90 -4.01 -15.21 0.28
C GLY A 90 -2.84 -16.22 0.22
N MET A 91 -1.85 -15.97 -0.65
CA MET A 91 -0.72 -16.89 -0.85
C MET A 91 0.36 -16.69 0.22
N PHE A 92 -0.05 -16.72 1.47
CA PHE A 92 0.82 -16.45 2.61
C PHE A 92 1.81 -17.59 2.85
N HIS A 93 3.01 -17.23 3.31
CA HIS A 93 3.94 -18.22 3.84
C HIS A 93 3.35 -18.93 5.05
N ARG A 94 3.59 -20.22 5.14
CA ARG A 94 3.34 -20.96 6.37
C ARG A 94 4.41 -20.61 7.38
N TYR A 95 4.02 -20.47 8.62
CA TYR A 95 4.92 -20.27 9.77
C TYR A 95 4.61 -21.34 10.81
N ASP A 96 5.66 -21.82 11.46
CA ASP A 96 5.56 -22.98 12.37
C ASP A 96 4.82 -22.65 13.68
N HIS A 97 4.79 -21.38 14.05
CA HIS A 97 4.11 -20.88 15.25
C HIS A 97 3.20 -19.72 14.86
N ASP A 98 1.93 -19.81 15.21
CA ASP A 98 0.97 -18.73 14.99
C ASP A 98 1.28 -17.56 15.96
N PRO A 99 1.99 -16.51 15.53
CA PRO A 99 2.26 -15.39 16.40
C PRO A 99 0.95 -14.65 16.66
N MET A 100 0.49 -14.67 17.91
CA MET A 100 -0.76 -14.05 18.35
C MET A 100 -0.89 -12.56 17.97
N ASN A 101 0.22 -11.94 17.57
CA ASN A 101 0.30 -10.54 17.17
C ASN A 101 0.25 -10.32 15.64
N LEU A 102 0.17 -11.38 14.81
CA LEU A 102 0.11 -11.31 13.35
C LEU A 102 -1.22 -11.84 12.81
N ARG A 103 -1.84 -11.09 11.92
CA ARG A 103 -3.02 -11.51 11.15
C ARG A 103 -2.76 -11.30 9.66
N LEU A 104 -2.77 -12.36 8.87
CA LEU A 104 -2.72 -12.31 7.42
C LEU A 104 -4.12 -12.60 6.87
N ILE A 105 -4.63 -11.69 6.04
CA ILE A 105 -6.03 -11.66 5.61
C ILE A 105 -6.09 -11.70 4.08
N GLU A 106 -6.75 -12.72 3.53
CA GLU A 106 -7.12 -12.76 2.12
C GLU A 106 -8.38 -11.91 1.92
N ALA A 107 -8.23 -10.75 1.27
CA ALA A 107 -9.35 -9.86 1.00
C ALA A 107 -9.05 -8.84 -0.11
N SER A 108 -10.10 -8.42 -0.81
CA SER A 108 -10.04 -7.28 -1.72
C SER A 108 -9.97 -5.97 -0.94
N LEU A 109 -8.96 -5.14 -1.22
CA LEU A 109 -8.81 -3.81 -0.62
C LEU A 109 -9.90 -2.83 -1.06
N ARG A 110 -10.70 -3.19 -2.04
CA ARG A 110 -11.88 -2.43 -2.44
C ARG A 110 -12.94 -2.44 -1.34
N THR A 111 -13.19 -3.59 -0.74
CA THR A 111 -14.27 -3.80 0.23
C THR A 111 -13.78 -3.95 1.65
N TRP A 112 -12.56 -4.45 1.86
CA TRP A 112 -12.00 -4.63 3.19
C TRP A 112 -11.82 -3.29 3.93
N ARG A 113 -12.08 -3.32 5.21
CA ARG A 113 -11.89 -2.17 6.12
C ARG A 113 -11.30 -2.67 7.43
N PRO A 114 -10.37 -1.90 8.03
CA PRO A 114 -9.81 -2.26 9.33
C PRO A 114 -10.79 -1.99 10.47
N ASP A 115 -10.58 -2.71 11.56
CA ASP A 115 -11.30 -2.57 12.83
C ASP A 115 -10.63 -1.61 13.83
N ARG A 116 -9.47 -1.04 13.45
CA ARG A 116 -8.66 -0.12 14.26
C ARG A 116 -7.87 0.85 13.41
N SER A 117 -7.28 1.85 14.07
CA SER A 117 -6.26 2.70 13.44
C SER A 117 -4.86 2.12 13.62
N PHE A 118 -3.91 2.57 12.78
CA PHE A 118 -2.55 2.05 12.70
C PHE A 118 -1.51 3.17 12.83
N ASP A 119 -0.38 2.82 13.44
CA ASP A 119 0.78 3.72 13.58
C ASP A 119 1.66 3.69 12.33
N LEU A 120 1.68 2.54 11.63
CA LEU A 120 2.32 2.39 10.33
C LEU A 120 1.34 1.75 9.36
N ILE A 121 1.20 2.34 8.17
CA ILE A 121 0.54 1.71 7.03
C ILE A 121 1.52 1.72 5.87
N ALA A 122 1.86 0.55 5.34
CA ALA A 122 2.72 0.39 4.18
C ALA A 122 1.95 -0.20 3.00
N CYS A 123 2.37 0.13 1.76
CA CYS A 123 1.95 -0.54 0.55
C CYS A 123 3.12 -0.55 -0.44
N VAL A 124 3.99 -1.54 -0.32
CA VAL A 124 5.21 -1.62 -1.13
C VAL A 124 4.90 -2.30 -2.45
N HIS A 125 4.98 -1.54 -3.54
CA HIS A 125 4.65 -1.94 -4.93
C HIS A 125 3.21 -2.44 -5.15
N GLY A 126 2.38 -2.56 -4.13
CA GLY A 126 1.02 -3.07 -4.25
C GLY A 126 0.11 -2.17 -5.09
N LEU A 127 0.27 -0.84 -5.00
CA LEU A 127 -0.53 0.11 -5.79
C LEU A 127 -0.40 -0.08 -7.30
N HIS A 128 0.64 -0.75 -7.80
CA HIS A 128 0.76 -1.05 -9.22
C HIS A 128 -0.36 -1.96 -9.75
N TYR A 129 -0.99 -2.74 -8.88
CA TYR A 129 -2.02 -3.71 -9.21
C TYR A 129 -3.43 -3.31 -8.77
N VAL A 130 -3.57 -2.18 -8.09
CA VAL A 130 -4.85 -1.66 -7.60
C VAL A 130 -5.53 -0.80 -8.67
N GLY A 131 -6.82 -0.98 -8.89
CA GLY A 131 -7.62 -0.17 -9.80
C GLY A 131 -7.74 1.26 -9.29
N ASP A 132 -8.46 1.50 -8.21
CA ASP A 132 -8.61 2.82 -7.60
C ASP A 132 -7.47 3.15 -6.63
N LYS A 133 -6.30 3.51 -7.18
CA LYS A 133 -5.09 3.88 -6.41
C LYS A 133 -5.33 5.09 -5.51
N LEU A 134 -5.94 6.13 -6.03
CA LEU A 134 -6.15 7.38 -5.28
C LEU A 134 -7.18 7.21 -4.16
N GLY A 135 -8.23 6.45 -4.41
CA GLY A 135 -9.21 6.10 -3.39
C GLY A 135 -8.60 5.22 -2.28
N LEU A 136 -7.73 4.26 -2.62
CA LEU A 136 -7.03 3.47 -1.60
C LEU A 136 -6.07 4.32 -0.77
N ILE A 137 -5.31 5.23 -1.38
CA ILE A 137 -4.43 6.18 -0.67
C ILE A 137 -5.25 7.04 0.30
N ALA A 138 -6.39 7.58 -0.14
CA ALA A 138 -7.25 8.39 0.71
C ALA A 138 -7.81 7.60 1.90
N ARG A 139 -8.25 6.36 1.68
CA ARG A 139 -8.70 5.48 2.76
C ARG A 139 -7.58 5.12 3.72
N ALA A 140 -6.40 4.74 3.20
CA ALA A 140 -5.25 4.41 4.05
C ALA A 140 -4.85 5.58 4.96
N ALA A 141 -4.86 6.82 4.44
CA ALA A 141 -4.60 8.00 5.25
C ALA A 141 -5.62 8.19 6.38
N SER A 142 -6.89 7.81 6.16
CA SER A 142 -7.93 7.90 7.20
C SER A 142 -7.84 6.82 8.28
N TRP A 143 -7.11 5.74 8.03
CA TRP A 143 -6.92 4.64 8.98
C TRP A 143 -5.71 4.82 9.91
N LEU A 144 -4.93 5.90 9.74
CA LEU A 144 -3.81 6.21 10.62
C LEU A 144 -4.26 6.70 12.00
N THR A 145 -3.43 6.46 12.99
CA THR A 145 -3.48 7.18 14.27
C THR A 145 -3.12 8.65 14.06
N GLY A 146 -3.38 9.51 15.07
CA GLY A 146 -3.13 10.95 14.98
C GLY A 146 -1.69 11.34 14.65
N ASP A 147 -0.73 10.45 14.87
CA ASP A 147 0.71 10.63 14.59
C ASP A 147 1.30 9.46 13.76
N GLY A 148 0.45 8.61 13.19
CA GLY A 148 0.82 7.48 12.35
C GLY A 148 1.50 7.90 11.04
N LEU A 149 2.10 6.96 10.36
CA LEU A 149 2.77 7.13 9.07
C LEU A 149 2.14 6.21 8.02
N PHE A 150 1.71 6.77 6.91
CA PHE A 150 1.40 6.04 5.68
C PHE A 150 2.53 6.22 4.68
N VAL A 151 2.94 5.14 4.00
CA VAL A 151 3.92 5.16 2.91
C VAL A 151 3.57 4.11 1.86
N ALA A 152 3.59 4.49 0.58
CA ALA A 152 3.31 3.57 -0.51
C ALA A 152 4.11 3.90 -1.78
N SER A 153 4.48 2.86 -2.54
CA SER A 153 5.07 3.02 -3.86
C SER A 153 3.99 3.44 -4.86
N LEU A 154 4.18 4.58 -5.53
CA LEU A 154 3.22 5.11 -6.50
C LEU A 154 3.94 5.57 -7.77
N ASP A 155 3.64 4.93 -8.91
CA ASP A 155 4.05 5.43 -10.21
C ASP A 155 2.96 6.35 -10.80
N LEU A 156 3.26 7.64 -10.87
CA LEU A 156 2.31 8.62 -11.42
C LEU A 156 2.03 8.42 -12.91
N HIS A 157 2.87 7.67 -13.64
CA HIS A 157 2.60 7.29 -15.03
C HIS A 157 1.36 6.41 -15.16
N ASN A 158 1.06 5.62 -14.12
CA ASN A 158 -0.12 4.75 -14.09
C ASN A 158 -1.39 5.44 -13.56
N VAL A 159 -1.35 6.77 -13.40
CA VAL A 159 -2.53 7.58 -13.04
C VAL A 159 -2.90 8.47 -14.22
N LYS A 160 -4.00 8.14 -14.89
CA LYS A 160 -4.45 8.74 -16.14
C LYS A 160 -5.74 9.56 -15.95
N ILE A 161 -5.95 10.56 -16.78
CA ILE A 161 -7.29 11.16 -16.98
C ILE A 161 -8.05 10.41 -18.07
N ALA A 162 -9.33 10.70 -18.20
CA ALA A 162 -10.25 10.01 -19.09
C ALA A 162 -9.78 9.93 -20.57
N ASP A 163 -8.98 10.89 -21.03
CA ASP A 163 -8.40 10.92 -22.39
C ASP A 163 -7.11 10.07 -22.54
N GLY A 164 -6.69 9.38 -21.48
CA GLY A 164 -5.52 8.51 -21.46
C GLY A 164 -4.19 9.22 -21.18
N LYS A 165 -4.19 10.54 -21.01
CA LYS A 165 -2.97 11.27 -20.66
C LYS A 165 -2.62 11.09 -19.18
N PRO A 166 -1.33 10.95 -18.84
CA PRO A 166 -0.90 10.99 -17.44
C PRO A 166 -1.25 12.34 -16.81
N LEU A 167 -1.72 12.32 -15.56
CA LEU A 167 -1.98 13.54 -14.77
C LEU A 167 -0.72 14.36 -14.50
N GLY A 168 0.45 13.76 -14.65
CA GLY A 168 1.74 14.44 -14.64
C GLY A 168 2.02 15.27 -13.38
N ARG A 169 2.38 16.55 -13.57
CA ARG A 169 2.71 17.45 -12.45
C ARG A 169 1.50 17.83 -11.61
N ARG A 170 0.30 17.79 -12.18
CA ARG A 170 -0.93 18.17 -11.51
C ARG A 170 -1.23 17.27 -10.34
N ILE A 171 -1.16 15.95 -10.52
CA ILE A 171 -1.46 15.00 -9.44
C ILE A 171 -0.55 15.21 -8.22
N ALA A 172 0.75 15.52 -8.42
CA ALA A 172 1.65 15.77 -7.29
C ALA A 172 1.26 17.03 -6.51
N ALA A 173 0.73 18.05 -7.19
CA ALA A 173 0.22 19.26 -6.54
C ALA A 173 -1.09 18.98 -5.79
N ASP A 174 -1.98 18.15 -6.36
CA ASP A 174 -3.26 17.78 -5.76
C ASP A 174 -3.05 16.87 -4.54
N LEU A 175 -2.12 15.91 -4.60
CA LEU A 175 -1.70 15.11 -3.45
C LEU A 175 -1.23 16.03 -2.31
N ARG A 176 -0.37 17.00 -2.59
CA ARG A 176 0.12 17.96 -1.59
C ARG A 176 -1.01 18.79 -0.98
N ARG A 177 -1.97 19.25 -1.78
CA ARG A 177 -3.16 19.97 -1.28
C ARG A 177 -4.02 19.09 -0.38
N GLY A 178 -4.09 17.80 -0.67
CA GLY A 178 -4.74 16.79 0.18
C GLY A 178 -3.94 16.42 1.44
N GLY A 179 -2.78 17.07 1.67
CA GLY A 179 -1.92 16.80 2.84
C GLY A 179 -1.04 15.55 2.71
N LEU A 180 -0.81 15.10 1.47
CA LEU A 180 0.08 14.00 1.14
C LEU A 180 1.39 14.55 0.56
N GLU A 181 2.50 13.87 0.81
CA GLU A 181 3.78 14.16 0.20
C GLU A 181 4.06 13.16 -0.94
N TYR A 182 4.73 13.60 -2.00
CA TYR A 182 5.19 12.73 -3.07
C TYR A 182 6.67 12.96 -3.37
N ASP A 183 7.48 11.95 -3.05
CA ASP A 183 8.89 11.89 -3.43
C ASP A 183 9.01 11.35 -4.85
N ARG A 184 9.34 12.24 -5.80
CA ARG A 184 9.49 11.88 -7.22
C ARG A 184 10.67 10.96 -7.48
N ARG A 185 11.75 11.10 -6.73
CA ARG A 185 12.97 10.30 -6.94
C ARG A 185 12.73 8.86 -6.50
N ARG A 186 12.06 8.69 -5.37
CA ARG A 186 11.75 7.38 -4.78
C ARG A 186 10.41 6.82 -5.25
N ARG A 187 9.57 7.66 -5.88
CA ARG A 187 8.20 7.32 -6.27
C ARG A 187 7.36 6.84 -5.08
N LEU A 188 7.50 7.53 -3.97
CA LEU A 188 6.75 7.26 -2.74
C LEU A 188 5.73 8.36 -2.50
N VAL A 189 4.51 7.96 -2.17
CA VAL A 189 3.50 8.81 -1.56
C VAL A 189 3.46 8.53 -0.06
N SER A 190 3.37 9.56 0.76
CA SER A 190 3.33 9.42 2.21
C SER A 190 2.48 10.50 2.88
N CYS A 191 2.04 10.25 4.10
CA CYS A 191 1.53 11.28 5.00
C CYS A 191 1.72 10.89 6.47
N ARG A 192 1.75 11.90 7.34
CA ARG A 192 1.78 11.72 8.79
C ARG A 192 0.47 12.20 9.40
N GLY A 193 -0.04 11.41 10.32
CA GLY A 193 -1.29 11.66 11.05
C GLY A 193 -2.54 11.33 10.24
N GLY A 194 -3.49 10.67 10.92
CA GLY A 194 -4.78 10.29 10.35
C GLY A 194 -5.57 11.51 9.86
N ARG A 195 -6.06 11.43 8.61
CA ARG A 195 -6.80 12.52 7.99
C ARG A 195 -7.76 12.06 6.91
N ALA A 196 -8.82 12.82 6.70
CA ALA A 196 -9.61 12.72 5.49
C ALA A 196 -8.84 13.38 4.34
N VAL A 197 -8.70 12.65 3.23
CA VAL A 197 -8.07 13.15 2.00
C VAL A 197 -9.14 13.27 0.94
N ASP A 198 -9.37 14.49 0.46
CA ASP A 198 -10.26 14.78 -0.66
C ASP A 198 -9.42 15.14 -1.89
N LEU A 199 -9.49 14.31 -2.91
CA LEU A 199 -8.80 14.54 -4.18
C LEU A 199 -9.84 14.82 -5.26
N PRO A 200 -9.62 15.79 -6.16
CA PRO A 200 -10.59 16.20 -7.16
C PRO A 200 -10.68 15.20 -8.32
N TYR A 201 -10.80 13.91 -7.99
CA TYR A 201 -10.79 12.82 -8.96
C TYR A 201 -11.85 11.78 -8.63
N ARG A 202 -12.62 11.40 -9.64
CA ARG A 202 -13.56 10.28 -9.60
C ARG A 202 -13.00 9.14 -10.44
N TYR A 203 -12.81 7.98 -9.85
CA TYR A 203 -12.36 6.78 -10.54
C TYR A 203 -13.36 6.32 -11.59
N LEU A 204 -12.84 5.90 -12.75
CA LEU A 204 -13.63 5.47 -13.91
C LEU A 204 -13.47 3.97 -14.23
N GLY A 205 -12.34 3.39 -13.83
CA GLY A 205 -11.95 2.03 -14.16
C GLY A 205 -10.46 1.93 -14.43
N ALA A 206 -9.98 0.75 -14.78
CA ALA A 206 -8.56 0.47 -14.98
C ALA A 206 -8.29 -0.28 -16.28
N ASP A 207 -7.07 -0.16 -16.81
CA ASP A 207 -6.55 -0.93 -17.92
C ASP A 207 -5.38 -1.81 -17.44
N ASP A 208 -5.50 -3.11 -17.60
CA ASP A 208 -4.49 -4.11 -17.23
C ASP A 208 -3.42 -4.34 -18.34
N ARG A 209 -3.52 -3.62 -19.46
CA ARG A 209 -2.59 -3.66 -20.59
C ARG A 209 -1.65 -2.46 -20.64
N ALA A 210 -1.43 -1.81 -19.50
CA ALA A 210 -0.57 -0.64 -19.37
C ALA A 210 0.92 -0.90 -19.72
N GLY A 211 1.32 -2.17 -19.73
CA GLY A 211 2.72 -2.55 -19.89
C GLY A 211 3.49 -2.52 -18.56
N PRO A 212 4.83 -2.53 -18.61
CA PRO A 212 5.63 -2.55 -17.39
C PRO A 212 5.67 -1.20 -16.71
N ASN A 213 5.66 -1.22 -15.38
CA ASN A 213 5.99 -0.06 -14.56
C ASN A 213 7.51 0.19 -14.53
N TYR A 214 7.95 1.16 -13.74
CA TYR A 214 9.38 1.52 -13.62
C TYR A 214 10.28 0.40 -13.07
N THR A 215 9.70 -0.64 -12.47
CA THR A 215 10.46 -1.82 -11.99
C THR A 215 10.58 -2.91 -13.06
N GLY A 216 10.00 -2.70 -14.24
CA GLY A 216 9.92 -3.69 -15.31
C GLY A 216 8.81 -4.73 -15.14
N GLN A 217 7.98 -4.61 -14.10
CA GLN A 217 6.87 -5.50 -13.84
C GLN A 217 5.58 -5.00 -14.49
N PRO A 218 4.66 -5.89 -14.91
CA PRO A 218 3.33 -5.48 -15.37
C PRO A 218 2.66 -4.57 -14.36
N ALA A 219 1.85 -3.65 -14.84
CA ALA A 219 1.12 -2.71 -13.99
C ALA A 219 -0.27 -2.43 -14.57
N VAL A 220 -1.08 -1.80 -13.75
CA VAL A 220 -2.43 -1.36 -14.09
C VAL A 220 -2.44 0.16 -14.22
N ASP A 221 -2.99 0.69 -15.31
CA ASP A 221 -3.32 2.11 -15.43
C ASP A 221 -4.69 2.40 -14.82
N SER A 222 -4.76 3.37 -13.93
CA SER A 222 -6.01 3.82 -13.30
C SER A 222 -6.50 5.09 -13.97
N TYR A 223 -7.76 5.12 -14.36
CA TYR A 223 -8.36 6.23 -15.07
C TYR A 223 -9.31 7.02 -14.18
N TYR A 224 -9.21 8.35 -14.29
CA TYR A 224 -9.98 9.26 -13.45
C TYR A 224 -10.63 10.38 -14.29
N ALA A 225 -11.85 10.73 -13.94
CA ALA A 225 -12.45 12.00 -14.31
C ALA A 225 -12.11 13.05 -13.25
N MET A 226 -11.84 14.26 -13.71
CA MET A 226 -11.71 15.39 -12.79
C MET A 226 -13.10 15.77 -12.31
N THR A 227 -13.28 15.82 -11.00
CA THR A 227 -14.45 16.45 -10.38
C THR A 227 -14.19 17.95 -10.38
N GLY A 228 -14.81 18.66 -11.34
CA GLY A 228 -14.56 20.10 -11.50
C GLY A 228 -14.95 20.91 -10.25
N LYS A 229 -14.15 21.87 -9.91
CA LYS A 229 -14.60 23.19 -9.49
C LYS A 229 -14.41 24.16 -10.64
#